data_a9fa3c714507bd55845f1c8c9f165e87
#
_entry.id   a9fa3c714507bd55845f1c8c9f165e87
#
_cell.length_a   1.000
_cell.length_b   1.000
_cell.length_c   1.000
_cell.angle_alpha   90.00
_cell.angle_beta   90.00
_cell.angle_gamma   90.00
#
_symmetry.space_group_name_H-M   'P 1'
#
loop_
_entity.id
_entity.type
_entity.pdbx_description
1 polymer ?
#
loop_
_entity_poly.entity_id
_entity_poly.type
_entity_poly.pdbx_seq_one_letter_code
_entity_poly.pdbx_strand_id
1 'polypeptide(L)'
;MKYINFEDSGDAISDEVYMKEALYEAQKALEQDEVPIGAVIVAGGRIIGRGHNLTERLNDVTAHAEMQAFTAAANYLGGKYLRDCTLYVTIEPCVMCAGAAYWTQISRIVFGAPDEKRGFSTLASKVLHPKTTVTNGVLEHECAALITSFFRNKRSI
;
A
#
# COMPACT_ATOMS: atom_id res chain seq x y z
N MET A 1 -4.14 8.97 23.70
CA MET A 1 -2.87 8.23 23.67
C MET A 1 -1.82 9.15 23.04
N LYS A 2 -0.80 9.50 23.79
CA LYS A 2 0.29 10.29 23.23
C LYS A 2 1.08 9.39 22.30
N TYR A 3 1.14 9.73 21.02
CA TYR A 3 2.09 9.12 20.13
C TYR A 3 3.48 9.42 20.68
N ILE A 4 4.27 8.37 20.89
CA ILE A 4 5.68 8.55 21.13
C ILE A 4 6.23 9.03 19.79
N ASN A 5 6.62 10.30 19.73
CA ASN A 5 7.42 10.78 18.63
C ASN A 5 8.76 10.01 18.69
N PHE A 6 8.83 8.93 17.93
CA PHE A 6 10.13 8.37 17.65
C PHE A 6 10.91 9.43 16.88
N GLU A 7 12.11 9.72 17.30
CA GLU A 7 13.01 10.55 16.53
C GLU A 7 13.04 10.07 15.09
N ASP A 8 13.16 10.97 14.14
CA ASP A 8 13.06 10.70 12.68
C ASP A 8 13.78 9.42 12.21
N SER A 9 14.84 9.01 12.88
CA SER A 9 15.59 7.80 12.56
C SER A 9 14.83 6.50 12.88
N GLY A 10 13.99 6.51 13.92
CA GLY A 10 13.20 5.35 14.34
C GLY A 10 12.06 5.07 13.37
N ASP A 11 11.37 6.13 12.93
CA ASP A 11 10.27 6.01 11.97
C ASP A 11 10.77 5.52 10.61
N ALA A 12 11.91 6.02 10.14
CA ALA A 12 12.51 5.60 8.87
C ALA A 12 12.88 4.11 8.88
N ILE A 13 13.43 3.60 9.99
CA ILE A 13 13.79 2.18 10.14
C ILE A 13 12.52 1.32 10.16
N SER A 14 11.48 1.75 10.89
CA SER A 14 10.20 1.06 10.93
C SER A 14 9.51 1.03 9.58
N ASP A 15 9.56 2.13 8.83
CA ASP A 15 8.97 2.22 7.49
C ASP A 15 9.64 1.24 6.52
N GLU A 16 10.96 1.10 6.56
CA GLU A 16 11.64 0.11 5.73
C GLU A 16 11.25 -1.34 6.10
N VAL A 17 11.14 -1.65 7.39
CA VAL A 17 10.74 -2.97 7.85
C VAL A 17 9.36 -3.33 7.31
N TYR A 18 8.40 -2.44 7.44
CA TYR A 18 7.03 -2.69 6.96
C TYR A 18 6.93 -2.65 5.44
N MET A 19 7.74 -1.82 4.76
CA MET A 19 7.78 -1.84 3.30
C MET A 19 8.37 -3.15 2.78
N LYS A 20 9.32 -3.77 3.47
CA LYS A 20 9.80 -5.11 3.13
C LYS A 20 8.68 -6.16 3.23
N GLU A 21 7.81 -6.02 4.22
CA GLU A 21 6.64 -6.88 4.35
C GLU A 21 5.65 -6.67 3.19
N ALA A 22 5.46 -5.42 2.76
CA ALA A 22 4.67 -5.13 1.56
C ALA A 22 5.31 -5.72 0.30
N LEU A 23 6.64 -5.66 0.17
CA LEU A 23 7.38 -6.29 -0.94
C LEU A 23 7.22 -7.81 -0.91
N TYR A 24 7.19 -8.42 0.26
CA TYR A 24 6.92 -9.85 0.41
C TYR A 24 5.53 -10.21 -0.14
N GLU A 25 4.53 -9.39 0.13
CA GLU A 25 3.20 -9.58 -0.46
C GLU A 25 3.21 -9.37 -1.98
N ALA A 26 3.97 -8.39 -2.47
CA ALA A 26 4.15 -8.19 -3.92
C ALA A 26 4.78 -9.42 -4.58
N GLN A 27 5.73 -10.09 -3.92
CA GLN A 27 6.36 -11.30 -4.39
C GLN A 27 5.33 -12.45 -4.53
N LYS A 28 4.40 -12.55 -3.61
CA LYS A 28 3.30 -13.53 -3.70
C LYS A 28 2.44 -13.29 -4.95
N ALA A 29 2.14 -12.03 -5.25
CA ALA A 29 1.42 -11.67 -6.47
C ALA A 29 2.21 -12.10 -7.72
N LEU A 30 3.50 -11.81 -7.75
CA LEU A 30 4.39 -12.19 -8.85
C LEU A 30 4.37 -13.71 -9.10
N GLU A 31 4.45 -14.50 -8.05
CA GLU A 31 4.41 -15.97 -8.12
C GLU A 31 3.09 -16.49 -8.70
N GLN A 32 2.02 -15.70 -8.61
CA GLN A 32 0.70 -16.01 -9.14
C GLN A 32 0.45 -15.36 -10.51
N ASP A 33 1.48 -14.82 -11.14
CA ASP A 33 1.40 -14.10 -12.43
C ASP A 33 0.47 -12.87 -12.37
N GLU A 34 0.36 -12.27 -11.21
CA GLU A 34 -0.33 -11.01 -10.97
C GLU A 34 0.67 -9.85 -11.02
N VAL A 35 0.19 -8.63 -11.31
CA VAL A 35 1.03 -7.44 -11.19
C VAL A 35 1.56 -7.37 -9.74
N PRO A 36 2.91 -7.30 -9.56
CA PRO A 36 3.51 -7.46 -8.23
C PRO A 36 3.41 -6.19 -7.38
N ILE A 37 2.25 -6.01 -6.82
CA ILE A 37 1.94 -4.96 -5.86
C ILE A 37 1.51 -5.62 -4.56
N GLY A 38 2.08 -5.17 -3.45
CA GLY A 38 1.77 -5.67 -2.12
C GLY A 38 1.51 -4.54 -1.15
N ALA A 39 0.72 -4.85 -0.13
CA ALA A 39 0.33 -3.88 0.89
C ALA A 39 0.22 -4.55 2.27
N VAL A 40 0.57 -3.81 3.31
CA VAL A 40 0.29 -4.19 4.69
C VAL A 40 -0.27 -2.98 5.43
N ILE A 41 -1.10 -3.24 6.43
CA ILE A 41 -1.63 -2.22 7.33
C ILE A 41 -1.14 -2.51 8.73
N VAL A 42 -0.63 -1.47 9.39
CA VAL A 42 -0.01 -1.55 10.70
C VAL A 42 -0.80 -0.68 11.69
N ALA A 43 -1.06 -1.24 12.86
CA ALA A 43 -1.65 -0.53 13.99
C ALA A 43 -0.88 -0.90 15.26
N GLY A 44 -0.39 0.11 16.00
CA GLY A 44 0.32 -0.13 17.25
C GLY A 44 1.55 -1.03 17.10
N GLY A 45 2.30 -0.89 16.02
CA GLY A 45 3.48 -1.70 15.75
C GLY A 45 3.21 -3.13 15.30
N ARG A 46 1.95 -3.45 14.97
CA ARG A 46 1.53 -4.79 14.55
C ARG A 46 0.89 -4.74 13.17
N ILE A 47 1.23 -5.68 12.31
CA ILE A 47 0.55 -5.86 11.03
C ILE A 47 -0.82 -6.49 11.30
N ILE A 48 -1.88 -5.78 10.91
CA ILE A 48 -3.27 -6.20 11.11
C ILE A 48 -3.99 -6.55 9.80
N GLY A 49 -3.38 -6.27 8.66
CA GLY A 49 -3.93 -6.61 7.36
C GLY A 49 -2.83 -6.73 6.33
N ARG A 50 -2.98 -7.67 5.41
CA ARG A 50 -2.07 -7.92 4.30
C ARG A 50 -2.86 -8.08 3.03
N GLY A 51 -2.30 -7.66 1.91
CA GLY A 51 -2.90 -7.85 0.61
C GLY A 51 -1.87 -7.83 -0.50
N HIS A 52 -2.20 -8.52 -1.57
CA HIS A 52 -1.46 -8.42 -2.82
C HIS A 52 -2.47 -8.44 -3.97
N ASN A 53 -2.05 -7.97 -5.14
CA ASN A 53 -2.94 -7.88 -6.29
C ASN A 53 -3.46 -9.28 -6.67
N LEU A 54 -4.77 -9.38 -6.85
CA LEU A 54 -5.49 -10.61 -7.20
C LEU A 54 -6.49 -10.39 -8.34
N THR A 55 -6.30 -9.36 -9.15
CA THR A 55 -7.29 -8.99 -10.19
C THR A 55 -7.55 -10.10 -11.19
N GLU A 56 -6.52 -10.83 -11.61
CA GLU A 56 -6.65 -11.94 -12.54
C GLU A 56 -7.25 -13.17 -11.85
N ARG A 57 -6.73 -13.51 -10.69
CA ARG A 57 -7.13 -14.70 -9.96
C ARG A 57 -8.57 -14.67 -9.51
N LEU A 58 -9.05 -13.51 -9.04
CA LEU A 58 -10.43 -13.32 -8.61
C LEU A 58 -11.35 -12.85 -9.73
N ASN A 59 -10.81 -12.57 -10.92
CA ASN A 59 -11.56 -11.98 -12.03
C ASN A 59 -12.31 -10.73 -11.57
N ASP A 60 -11.58 -9.84 -10.89
CA ASP A 60 -12.15 -8.68 -10.22
C ASP A 60 -11.19 -7.49 -10.36
N VAL A 61 -11.60 -6.48 -11.13
CA VAL A 61 -10.78 -5.28 -11.37
C VAL A 61 -10.51 -4.47 -10.11
N THR A 62 -11.29 -4.66 -9.05
CA THR A 62 -11.11 -3.96 -7.78
C THR A 62 -10.20 -4.69 -6.80
N ALA A 63 -9.76 -5.90 -7.12
CA ALA A 63 -8.96 -6.73 -6.22
C ALA A 63 -7.49 -6.30 -6.16
N HIS A 64 -7.26 -5.01 -5.94
CA HIS A 64 -5.93 -4.43 -5.71
C HIS A 64 -5.40 -4.81 -4.32
N ALA A 65 -4.09 -4.74 -4.16
CA ALA A 65 -3.41 -5.04 -2.89
C ALA A 65 -3.99 -4.23 -1.72
N GLU A 66 -4.21 -2.94 -1.94
CA GLU A 66 -4.73 -2.04 -0.91
C GLU A 66 -6.15 -2.44 -0.50
N MET A 67 -7.01 -2.78 -1.45
CA MET A 67 -8.39 -3.19 -1.17
C MET A 67 -8.42 -4.46 -0.32
N GLN A 68 -7.55 -5.42 -0.62
CA GLN A 68 -7.40 -6.64 0.18
C GLN A 68 -6.94 -6.31 1.60
N ALA A 69 -5.96 -5.43 1.73
CA ALA A 69 -5.42 -5.04 3.03
C ALA A 69 -6.46 -4.27 3.88
N PHE A 70 -7.23 -3.35 3.27
CA PHE A 70 -8.30 -2.63 3.97
C PHE A 70 -9.34 -3.59 4.53
N THR A 71 -9.79 -4.54 3.73
CA THR A 71 -10.78 -5.53 4.15
C THR A 71 -10.25 -6.39 5.31
N ALA A 72 -9.01 -6.86 5.20
CA ALA A 72 -8.38 -7.67 6.24
C ALA A 72 -8.23 -6.89 7.55
N ALA A 73 -7.77 -5.64 7.48
CA ALA A 73 -7.59 -4.79 8.67
C ALA A 73 -8.92 -4.46 9.33
N ALA A 74 -9.95 -4.13 8.56
CA ALA A 74 -11.29 -3.87 9.08
C ALA A 74 -11.85 -5.10 9.78
N ASN A 75 -11.66 -6.27 9.21
CA ASN A 75 -12.09 -7.52 9.83
C ASN A 75 -11.35 -7.77 11.15
N TYR A 76 -10.04 -7.52 11.19
CA TYR A 76 -9.23 -7.66 12.41
C TYR A 76 -9.72 -6.74 13.53
N LEU A 77 -10.01 -5.48 13.19
CA LEU A 77 -10.46 -4.48 14.16
C LEU A 77 -11.94 -4.61 14.53
N GLY A 78 -12.72 -5.33 13.74
CA GLY A 78 -14.16 -5.40 13.92
C GLY A 78 -14.87 -4.10 13.57
N GLY A 79 -14.31 -3.27 12.69
CA GLY A 79 -14.88 -1.99 12.32
C GLY A 79 -14.23 -1.42 11.04
N LYS A 80 -14.98 -0.63 10.31
CA LYS A 80 -14.61 -0.14 8.97
C LYS A 80 -13.60 1.02 8.96
N TYR A 81 -13.42 1.71 10.09
CA TYR A 81 -12.51 2.85 10.16
C TYR A 81 -11.13 2.39 10.61
N LEU A 82 -10.12 2.83 9.87
CA LEU A 82 -8.71 2.48 10.10
C LEU A 82 -7.94 3.67 10.68
N ARG A 83 -8.56 4.39 11.60
CA ARG A 83 -7.90 5.46 12.35
C ARG A 83 -6.73 4.87 13.13
N ASP A 84 -5.68 5.64 13.28
CA ASP A 84 -4.44 5.22 13.94
C ASP A 84 -3.72 4.05 13.26
N CYS A 85 -4.05 3.80 11.98
CA CYS A 85 -3.39 2.80 11.16
C CYS A 85 -2.53 3.45 10.08
N THR A 86 -1.51 2.71 9.62
CA THR A 86 -0.65 3.10 8.50
C THR A 86 -0.72 2.03 7.42
N LEU A 87 -0.96 2.47 6.19
CA LEU A 87 -0.86 1.62 5.00
C LEU A 87 0.55 1.72 4.44
N TYR A 88 1.19 0.59 4.23
CA TYR A 88 2.44 0.47 3.46
C TYR A 88 2.11 -0.26 2.16
N VAL A 89 2.38 0.36 1.05
CA VAL A 89 2.10 -0.20 -0.28
C VAL A 89 3.29 0.05 -1.21
N THR A 90 3.63 -0.94 -2.03
CA THR A 90 4.84 -0.89 -2.83
C THR A 90 4.79 0.15 -3.94
N ILE A 91 3.60 0.43 -4.48
CA ILE A 91 3.39 1.43 -5.54
C ILE A 91 2.35 2.43 -5.07
N GLU A 92 2.48 3.67 -5.50
CA GLU A 92 1.51 4.74 -5.21
C GLU A 92 0.08 4.28 -5.53
N PRO A 93 -0.86 4.43 -4.59
CA PRO A 93 -2.25 4.03 -4.82
C PRO A 93 -2.89 4.75 -6.00
N CYS A 94 -3.68 4.00 -6.78
CA CYS A 94 -4.51 4.58 -7.85
C CYS A 94 -5.71 5.34 -7.24
N VAL A 95 -6.48 6.01 -8.10
CA VAL A 95 -7.65 6.79 -7.66
C VAL A 95 -8.68 5.95 -6.89
N MET A 96 -8.90 4.71 -7.31
CA MET A 96 -9.84 3.81 -6.63
C MET A 96 -9.39 3.51 -5.20
N CYS A 97 -8.13 3.12 -5.03
CA CYS A 97 -7.59 2.78 -3.71
C CYS A 97 -7.44 4.02 -2.83
N ALA A 98 -7.05 5.16 -3.40
CA ALA A 98 -7.00 6.43 -2.68
C ALA A 98 -8.39 6.86 -2.21
N GLY A 99 -9.42 6.68 -3.04
CA GLY A 99 -10.81 6.92 -2.65
C GLY A 99 -11.26 6.00 -1.53
N ALA A 100 -10.90 4.72 -1.60
CA ALA A 100 -11.16 3.77 -0.50
C ALA A 100 -10.44 4.21 0.79
N ALA A 101 -9.19 4.61 0.69
CA ALA A 101 -8.43 5.14 1.83
C ALA A 101 -9.12 6.34 2.48
N TYR A 102 -9.69 7.25 1.66
CA TYR A 102 -10.47 8.38 2.17
C TYR A 102 -11.58 7.89 3.10
N TRP A 103 -12.36 6.91 2.68
CA TRP A 103 -13.48 6.40 3.45
C TRP A 103 -13.07 5.63 4.70
N THR A 104 -11.89 4.99 4.69
CA THR A 104 -11.35 4.32 5.89
C THR A 104 -10.87 5.30 6.95
N GLN A 105 -10.63 6.56 6.58
CA GLN A 105 -10.01 7.58 7.44
C GLN A 105 -8.63 7.15 7.97
N ILE A 106 -7.90 6.39 7.19
CA ILE A 106 -6.56 5.92 7.58
C ILE A 106 -5.64 7.12 7.91
N SER A 107 -4.81 6.96 8.93
CA SER A 107 -3.99 8.06 9.42
C SER A 107 -2.79 8.37 8.54
N ARG A 108 -2.19 7.34 7.92
CA ARG A 108 -0.96 7.52 7.17
C ARG A 108 -0.88 6.52 6.01
N ILE A 109 -0.36 7.00 4.89
CA ILE A 109 -0.02 6.15 3.73
C ILE A 109 1.46 6.31 3.45
N VAL A 110 2.16 5.19 3.34
CA VAL A 110 3.57 5.12 2.95
C VAL A 110 3.64 4.28 1.67
N PHE A 111 4.17 4.86 0.59
CA PHE A 111 4.37 4.07 -0.62
C PHE A 111 5.84 4.12 -1.07
N GLY A 112 6.24 3.07 -1.80
CA GLY A 112 7.60 2.94 -2.30
C GLY A 112 7.82 3.77 -3.55
N ALA A 113 7.34 3.29 -4.68
CA ALA A 113 7.55 3.95 -5.96
C ALA A 113 6.32 4.75 -6.40
N PRO A 114 6.51 5.92 -7.02
CA PRO A 114 5.39 6.67 -7.60
C PRO A 114 4.85 5.96 -8.84
N ASP A 115 3.59 6.21 -9.15
CA ASP A 115 2.96 5.83 -10.40
C ASP A 115 2.61 7.11 -11.16
N GLU A 116 3.44 7.47 -12.11
CA GLU A 116 3.32 8.72 -12.86
C GLU A 116 2.08 8.77 -13.76
N LYS A 117 1.51 7.62 -14.09
CA LYS A 117 0.34 7.52 -14.96
C LYS A 117 -0.97 7.43 -14.19
N ARG A 118 -1.01 6.66 -13.12
CA ARG A 118 -2.24 6.29 -12.42
C ARG A 118 -2.25 6.63 -10.94
N GLY A 119 -1.16 7.14 -10.39
CA GLY A 119 -1.07 7.52 -8.99
C GLY A 119 -2.04 8.65 -8.64
N PHE A 120 -2.54 8.64 -7.41
CA PHE A 120 -3.50 9.65 -6.96
C PHE A 120 -2.94 11.06 -6.99
N SER A 121 -1.61 11.23 -6.88
CA SER A 121 -0.96 12.53 -6.91
C SER A 121 -1.01 13.20 -8.29
N THR A 122 -1.34 12.46 -9.35
CA THR A 122 -1.53 13.03 -10.71
C THR A 122 -2.84 13.78 -10.85
N LEU A 123 -3.76 13.63 -9.90
CA LEU A 123 -5.08 14.28 -9.96
C LEU A 123 -5.01 15.70 -9.42
N ALA A 124 -5.77 16.60 -10.06
CA ALA A 124 -5.84 17.99 -9.65
C ALA A 124 -6.55 18.19 -8.31
N SER A 125 -7.50 17.31 -7.98
CA SER A 125 -8.27 17.39 -6.74
C SER A 125 -7.63 16.52 -5.66
N LYS A 126 -7.77 16.94 -4.40
CA LYS A 126 -7.37 16.13 -3.26
C LYS A 126 -8.32 14.94 -3.11
N VAL A 127 -7.77 13.75 -3.13
CA VAL A 127 -8.52 12.50 -3.05
C VAL A 127 -8.51 11.94 -1.64
N LEU A 128 -7.42 12.15 -0.90
CA LEU A 128 -7.24 11.59 0.44
C LEU A 128 -7.98 12.43 1.50
N HIS A 129 -8.32 11.79 2.59
CA HIS A 129 -8.88 12.46 3.77
C HIS A 129 -7.91 13.55 4.26
N PRO A 130 -8.41 14.74 4.67
CA PRO A 130 -7.54 15.85 5.08
C PRO A 130 -6.57 15.52 6.23
N LYS A 131 -6.89 14.54 7.05
CA LYS A 131 -6.05 14.11 8.18
C LYS A 131 -5.05 13.01 7.79
N THR A 132 -5.13 12.44 6.58
CA THR A 132 -4.20 11.43 6.13
C THR A 132 -2.88 12.07 5.73
N THR A 133 -1.79 11.63 6.34
CA THR A 133 -0.44 12.04 5.94
C THR A 133 0.16 11.03 4.95
N VAL A 134 1.09 11.49 4.12
CA VAL A 134 1.69 10.66 3.06
C VAL A 134 3.21 10.75 3.14
N THR A 135 3.86 9.60 3.09
CA THR A 135 5.31 9.47 2.93
C THR A 135 5.59 8.64 1.69
N ASN A 136 6.55 9.02 0.88
CA ASN A 136 6.91 8.29 -0.33
C ASN A 136 8.40 7.94 -0.37
N GLY A 137 8.78 7.10 -1.32
CA GLY A 137 10.18 6.80 -1.60
C GLY A 137 10.83 5.78 -0.69
N VAL A 138 10.07 5.11 0.15
CA VAL A 138 10.61 4.05 1.04
C VAL A 138 10.85 2.79 0.22
N LEU A 139 12.10 2.39 0.08
CA LEU A 139 12.57 1.30 -0.80
C LEU A 139 12.06 1.47 -2.24
N GLU A 140 12.08 2.71 -2.72
CA GLU A 140 11.52 3.07 -4.03
C GLU A 140 12.14 2.25 -5.16
N HIS A 141 13.44 2.07 -5.16
CA HIS A 141 14.15 1.35 -6.22
C HIS A 141 13.70 -0.12 -6.29
N GLU A 142 13.63 -0.79 -5.17
CA GLU A 142 13.21 -2.19 -5.07
C GLU A 142 11.76 -2.37 -5.53
N CYS A 143 10.89 -1.47 -5.11
CA CYS A 143 9.47 -1.48 -5.51
C CYS A 143 9.31 -1.24 -7.01
N ALA A 144 9.99 -0.25 -7.56
CA ALA A 144 9.96 0.07 -8.99
C ALA A 144 10.53 -1.06 -9.84
N ALA A 145 11.64 -1.66 -9.41
CA ALA A 145 12.31 -2.74 -10.14
C ALA A 145 11.40 -3.95 -10.33
N LEU A 146 10.64 -4.31 -9.31
CA LEU A 146 9.74 -5.47 -9.38
C LEU A 146 8.65 -5.27 -10.43
N ILE A 147 8.03 -4.10 -10.48
CA ILE A 147 7.01 -3.74 -11.48
C ILE A 147 7.62 -3.68 -12.87
N THR A 148 8.76 -3.02 -13.01
CA THR A 148 9.43 -2.86 -14.31
C THR A 148 9.80 -4.22 -14.90
N SER A 149 10.35 -5.11 -14.09
CA SER A 149 10.71 -6.45 -14.52
C SER A 149 9.50 -7.26 -14.96
N PHE A 150 8.40 -7.17 -14.24
CA PHE A 150 7.16 -7.87 -14.57
C PHE A 150 6.65 -7.45 -15.96
N PHE A 151 6.50 -6.17 -16.22
CA PHE A 151 6.00 -5.68 -17.50
C PHE A 151 6.98 -5.92 -18.65
N ARG A 152 8.27 -5.85 -18.39
CA ARG A 152 9.29 -6.21 -19.39
C ARG A 152 9.15 -7.66 -19.81
N ASN A 153 8.98 -8.58 -18.88
CA ASN A 153 8.82 -10.00 -19.16
C ASN A 153 7.52 -10.28 -19.95
N LYS A 154 6.44 -9.56 -19.63
CA LYS A 154 5.18 -9.68 -20.37
C LYS A 154 5.31 -9.22 -21.81
N ARG A 155 6.07 -8.17 -22.09
CA ARG A 155 6.28 -7.66 -23.46
C ARG A 155 7.18 -8.56 -24.30
N SER A 156 7.96 -9.43 -23.67
CA SER A 156 8.89 -10.33 -24.35
C SER A 156 8.25 -11.62 -24.87
N ILE A 157 6.99 -11.85 -24.61
CA ILE A 157 6.25 -13.06 -25.00
C ILE A 157 5.56 -12.84 -26.34
#